data_4b11c91bf0aea91ae31c2fdae5d7f2dc
#
_entry.id   4b11c91bf0aea91ae31c2fdae5d7f2dc
#
_cell.length_a   1.000
_cell.length_b   1.000
_cell.length_c   1.000
_cell.angle_alpha   90.00
_cell.angle_beta   90.00
_cell.angle_gamma   90.00
#
_symmetry.space_group_name_H-M   'P 1'
#
loop_
_entity.id
_entity.type
_entity.pdbx_description
1 polymer ?
#
loop_
_entity_poly.entity_id
_entity_poly.type
_entity_poly.pdbx_seq_one_letter_code
_entity_poly.pdbx_strand_id
1 'polypeptide(L)'
;MKKRIIQSLLAIACCVTVALSAIPTAEAAMRASVVTGKVTLNGQVIDNKTAKYPLLIYSNITYFPMTYHLSRFMGVSADWNNGSKTLDITAGGARTAYAAETGKKQSGSVSVTLPSYKISVNGAQINNKEEKYPIFNYNGITYFPLTWAYAVD
;
A
#
# COMPACT_ATOMS: atom_id res chain seq x y z
N MET A 1 50.54 -31.24 -66.03
CA MET A 1 50.42 -29.96 -65.35
C MET A 1 48.90 -29.70 -65.16
N LYS A 2 48.38 -29.96 -63.97
CA LYS A 2 46.99 -29.63 -63.60
C LYS A 2 47.00 -28.97 -62.18
N LYS A 3 46.73 -27.69 -62.16
CA LYS A 3 46.55 -26.92 -60.91
C LYS A 3 45.23 -27.27 -60.31
N ARG A 4 45.21 -27.82 -59.06
CA ARG A 4 44.00 -27.99 -58.27
C ARG A 4 43.79 -26.74 -57.45
N ILE A 5 42.71 -26.03 -57.65
CA ILE A 5 42.22 -24.93 -56.87
C ILE A 5 41.42 -25.55 -55.72
N ILE A 6 41.90 -25.34 -54.53
CA ILE A 6 41.17 -25.70 -53.30
C ILE A 6 40.29 -24.50 -52.95
N GLN A 7 39.00 -24.66 -53.08
CA GLN A 7 38.03 -23.67 -52.60
C GLN A 7 37.79 -23.92 -51.10
N SER A 8 38.22 -22.97 -50.28
CA SER A 8 37.91 -22.94 -48.89
C SER A 8 36.50 -22.38 -48.70
N LEU A 9 35.55 -23.21 -48.31
CA LEU A 9 34.24 -22.76 -47.83
C LEU A 9 34.39 -22.23 -46.42
N LEU A 10 34.30 -20.92 -46.28
CA LEU A 10 34.21 -20.26 -44.99
C LEU A 10 32.73 -20.25 -44.54
N ALA A 11 32.38 -21.18 -43.65
CA ALA A 11 31.06 -21.21 -43.02
C ALA A 11 31.00 -20.10 -41.95
N ILE A 12 30.31 -19.03 -42.28
CA ILE A 12 29.98 -17.97 -41.29
C ILE A 12 28.79 -18.49 -40.47
N ALA A 13 29.08 -18.98 -39.27
CA ALA A 13 28.07 -19.29 -38.27
C ALA A 13 27.57 -17.95 -37.66
N CYS A 14 26.41 -17.49 -38.12
CA CYS A 14 25.72 -16.34 -37.56
C CYS A 14 25.07 -16.74 -36.22
N CYS A 15 25.77 -16.52 -35.07
CA CYS A 15 25.17 -16.66 -33.77
C CYS A 15 24.18 -15.52 -33.56
N VAL A 16 22.89 -15.79 -33.78
CA VAL A 16 21.81 -14.89 -33.37
C VAL A 16 21.63 -15.08 -31.86
N THR A 17 22.27 -14.23 -31.07
CA THR A 17 21.99 -14.11 -29.63
C THR A 17 20.65 -13.39 -29.49
N VAL A 18 19.58 -14.15 -29.27
CA VAL A 18 18.31 -13.60 -28.85
C VAL A 18 18.49 -13.09 -27.41
N ALA A 19 18.72 -11.78 -27.26
CA ALA A 19 18.64 -11.13 -25.96
C ALA A 19 17.18 -11.22 -25.50
N LEU A 20 16.91 -12.14 -24.59
CA LEU A 20 15.63 -12.24 -23.89
C LEU A 20 15.56 -11.03 -22.94
N SER A 21 15.10 -9.88 -23.46
CA SER A 21 14.78 -8.73 -22.63
C SER A 21 13.64 -9.14 -21.69
N ALA A 22 13.96 -9.34 -20.40
CA ALA A 22 12.95 -9.50 -19.38
C ALA A 22 12.07 -8.24 -19.40
N ILE A 23 10.86 -8.38 -19.94
CA ILE A 23 9.84 -7.34 -19.83
C ILE A 23 9.53 -7.26 -18.34
N PRO A 24 9.76 -6.10 -17.67
CA PRO A 24 9.34 -5.97 -16.30
C PRO A 24 7.82 -6.17 -16.28
N THR A 25 7.36 -7.23 -15.64
CA THR A 25 5.93 -7.40 -15.36
C THR A 25 5.54 -6.23 -14.47
N ALA A 26 4.81 -5.26 -15.03
CA ALA A 26 4.23 -4.19 -14.24
C ALA A 26 3.37 -4.85 -13.16
N GLU A 27 3.81 -4.75 -11.93
CA GLU A 27 3.03 -5.22 -10.78
C GLU A 27 1.68 -4.52 -10.86
N ALA A 28 0.60 -5.30 -10.93
CA ALA A 28 -0.74 -4.75 -11.10
C ALA A 28 -1.00 -3.77 -9.96
N ALA A 29 -1.20 -2.50 -10.30
CA ALA A 29 -1.41 -1.44 -9.31
C ALA A 29 -2.58 -1.83 -8.40
N MET A 30 -2.33 -1.93 -7.11
CA MET A 30 -3.37 -2.21 -6.11
C MET A 30 -4.43 -1.12 -6.17
N ARG A 31 -5.70 -1.52 -6.17
CA ARG A 31 -6.83 -0.60 -6.25
C ARG A 31 -7.78 -0.84 -5.09
N ALA A 32 -8.12 0.24 -4.39
CA ALA A 32 -9.12 0.25 -3.35
C ALA A 32 -10.33 1.09 -3.80
N SER A 33 -11.48 0.87 -3.21
CA SER A 33 -12.70 1.65 -3.49
C SER A 33 -13.03 2.55 -2.31
N VAL A 34 -13.51 3.76 -2.61
CA VAL A 34 -13.99 4.68 -1.57
C VAL A 34 -15.29 4.13 -0.97
N VAL A 35 -15.38 4.08 0.36
CA VAL A 35 -16.60 3.66 1.06
C VAL A 35 -17.73 4.65 0.78
N THR A 36 -18.85 4.15 0.25
CA THR A 36 -20.05 4.95 -0.03
C THR A 36 -21.13 4.83 1.02
N GLY A 37 -21.09 3.77 1.84
CA GLY A 37 -22.03 3.51 2.92
C GLY A 37 -21.78 4.41 4.15
N LYS A 38 -22.77 4.43 5.04
CA LYS A 38 -22.63 5.07 6.36
C LYS A 38 -21.71 4.23 7.23
N VAL A 39 -20.67 4.85 7.77
CA VAL A 39 -19.78 4.23 8.76
C VAL A 39 -19.92 4.95 10.08
N THR A 40 -20.02 4.20 11.16
CA THR A 40 -20.04 4.72 12.54
C THR A 40 -18.84 4.14 13.29
N LEU A 41 -18.06 4.99 13.90
CA LEU A 41 -16.90 4.61 14.71
C LEU A 41 -17.03 5.25 16.09
N ASN A 42 -16.97 4.47 17.15
CA ASN A 42 -17.17 4.94 18.53
C ASN A 42 -18.45 5.79 18.71
N GLY A 43 -19.56 5.41 18.05
CA GLY A 43 -20.82 6.15 18.07
C GLY A 43 -20.88 7.39 17.16
N GLN A 44 -19.76 7.84 16.62
CA GLN A 44 -19.68 9.00 15.73
C GLN A 44 -19.82 8.57 14.25
N VAL A 45 -20.66 9.28 13.50
CA VAL A 45 -20.74 9.09 12.04
C VAL A 45 -19.51 9.70 11.38
N ILE A 46 -18.83 8.91 10.58
CA ILE A 46 -17.69 9.38 9.77
C ILE A 46 -18.21 9.87 8.43
N ASP A 47 -18.03 11.16 8.16
CA ASP A 47 -18.39 11.75 6.86
C ASP A 47 -17.31 11.41 5.83
N ASN A 48 -17.55 10.33 5.09
CA ASN A 48 -16.64 9.89 4.04
C ASN A 48 -16.80 10.67 2.73
N LYS A 49 -17.90 11.44 2.58
CA LYS A 49 -18.21 12.16 1.32
C LYS A 49 -17.31 13.36 1.11
N THR A 50 -16.98 14.06 2.20
CA THR A 50 -16.13 15.26 2.18
C THR A 50 -14.75 15.01 2.76
N ALA A 51 -14.45 13.77 3.18
CA ALA A 51 -13.17 13.44 3.77
C ALA A 51 -12.01 13.65 2.80
N LYS A 52 -10.97 14.35 3.25
CA LYS A 52 -9.70 14.48 2.52
C LYS A 52 -9.00 13.12 2.36
N TYR A 53 -9.11 12.28 3.38
CA TYR A 53 -8.59 10.92 3.44
C TYR A 53 -9.75 9.97 3.73
N PRO A 54 -10.51 9.56 2.70
CA PRO A 54 -11.71 8.75 2.90
C PRO A 54 -11.37 7.35 3.37
N LEU A 55 -12.30 6.72 4.08
CA LEU A 55 -12.25 5.28 4.33
C LEU A 55 -12.27 4.55 3.00
N LEU A 56 -11.46 3.50 2.89
CA LEU A 56 -11.32 2.71 1.67
C LEU A 56 -11.74 1.26 1.92
N ILE A 57 -12.15 0.56 0.88
CA ILE A 57 -12.38 -0.89 0.88
C ILE A 57 -11.36 -1.53 -0.06
N TYR A 58 -10.66 -2.53 0.45
CA TYR A 58 -9.80 -3.41 -0.33
C TYR A 58 -10.04 -4.86 0.12
N SER A 59 -10.24 -5.78 -0.84
CA SER A 59 -10.56 -7.19 -0.55
C SER A 59 -11.69 -7.38 0.47
N ASN A 60 -12.76 -6.58 0.36
CA ASN A 60 -13.94 -6.56 1.25
C ASN A 60 -13.64 -6.16 2.71
N ILE A 61 -12.48 -5.61 3.00
CA ILE A 61 -12.12 -5.07 4.31
C ILE A 61 -12.09 -3.54 4.23
N THR A 62 -12.63 -2.89 5.25
CA THR A 62 -12.55 -1.43 5.41
C THR A 62 -11.19 -1.04 5.97
N TYR A 63 -10.59 -0.03 5.38
CA TYR A 63 -9.30 0.54 5.76
C TYR A 63 -9.47 1.94 6.30
N PHE A 64 -8.79 2.23 7.39
CA PHE A 64 -8.78 3.52 8.06
C PHE A 64 -7.48 4.27 7.80
N PRO A 65 -7.54 5.56 7.44
CA PRO A 65 -6.36 6.40 7.34
C PRO A 65 -5.78 6.70 8.73
N MET A 66 -4.50 6.46 8.92
CA MET A 66 -3.77 6.81 10.16
C MET A 66 -3.40 8.30 10.15
N THR A 67 -4.40 9.16 10.00
CA THR A 67 -4.21 10.60 10.19
C THR A 67 -4.15 10.93 11.67
N TYR A 68 -3.54 12.08 12.02
CA TYR A 68 -3.44 12.50 13.40
C TYR A 68 -4.82 12.54 14.10
N HIS A 69 -5.83 13.14 13.46
CA HIS A 69 -7.14 13.30 14.07
C HIS A 69 -7.89 11.97 14.21
N LEU A 70 -7.89 11.14 13.16
CA LEU A 70 -8.66 9.90 13.20
C LEU A 70 -7.99 8.86 14.11
N SER A 71 -6.65 8.73 14.07
CA SER A 71 -5.94 7.83 14.97
C SER A 71 -6.17 8.19 16.45
N ARG A 72 -6.08 9.47 16.80
CA ARG A 72 -6.37 9.93 18.17
C ARG A 72 -7.83 9.70 18.57
N PHE A 73 -8.78 9.91 17.67
CA PHE A 73 -10.18 9.59 17.95
C PHE A 73 -10.39 8.09 18.23
N MET A 74 -9.63 7.21 17.54
CA MET A 74 -9.64 5.77 17.81
C MET A 74 -8.92 5.38 19.09
N GLY A 75 -8.12 6.26 19.68
CA GLY A 75 -7.27 5.95 20.82
C GLY A 75 -5.96 5.27 20.43
N VAL A 76 -5.47 5.57 19.24
CA VAL A 76 -4.24 5.03 18.66
C VAL A 76 -3.24 6.16 18.46
N SER A 77 -1.97 5.94 18.78
CA SER A 77 -0.86 6.79 18.36
C SER A 77 -0.26 6.25 17.07
N ALA A 78 0.09 7.16 16.16
CA ALA A 78 0.80 6.86 14.92
C ALA A 78 2.02 7.79 14.84
N ASP A 79 3.18 7.27 15.20
CA ASP A 79 4.39 8.05 15.39
C ASP A 79 5.46 7.62 14.39
N TRP A 80 6.09 8.61 13.73
CA TRP A 80 7.17 8.36 12.78
C TRP A 80 8.52 8.42 13.46
N ASN A 81 9.25 7.31 13.44
CA ASN A 81 10.64 7.25 13.89
C ASN A 81 11.59 7.50 12.72
N ASN A 82 12.20 8.69 12.68
CA ASN A 82 13.07 9.05 11.57
C ASN A 82 14.42 8.29 11.58
N GLY A 83 14.90 7.86 12.72
CA GLY A 83 16.16 7.10 12.84
C GLY A 83 16.04 5.69 12.27
N SER A 84 14.99 4.96 12.64
CA SER A 84 14.74 3.59 12.17
C SER A 84 13.93 3.52 10.88
N LYS A 85 13.38 4.65 10.37
CA LYS A 85 12.44 4.72 9.25
C LYS A 85 11.25 3.78 9.48
N THR A 86 10.67 3.86 10.65
CA THR A 86 9.55 3.02 11.09
C THR A 86 8.35 3.90 11.42
N LEU A 87 7.17 3.48 10.98
CA LEU A 87 5.90 3.98 11.49
C LEU A 87 5.48 3.11 12.67
N ASP A 88 5.48 3.67 13.86
CA ASP A 88 5.11 2.97 15.09
C ASP A 88 3.65 3.27 15.44
N ILE A 89 2.84 2.23 15.49
CA ILE A 89 1.43 2.29 15.87
C ILE A 89 1.28 1.68 17.25
N THR A 90 0.69 2.44 18.20
CA THR A 90 0.46 1.98 19.56
C THR A 90 -0.98 2.18 19.97
N ALA A 91 -1.59 1.15 20.56
CA ALA A 91 -2.91 1.24 21.18
C ALA A 91 -2.83 1.97 22.55
N GLY A 92 -3.98 2.44 23.05
CA GLY A 92 -4.07 3.08 24.38
C GLY A 92 -3.64 4.54 24.40
N GLY A 93 -3.49 5.19 23.25
CA GLY A 93 -3.26 6.64 23.19
C GLY A 93 -4.44 7.46 23.72
N ALA A 94 -4.17 8.70 24.16
CA ALA A 94 -5.21 9.63 24.60
C ALA A 94 -6.23 9.85 23.48
N ARG A 95 -7.52 9.61 23.78
CA ARG A 95 -8.60 9.84 22.81
C ARG A 95 -8.96 11.32 22.76
N THR A 96 -9.22 11.78 21.54
CA THR A 96 -9.75 13.13 21.29
C THR A 96 -11.15 13.05 20.70
N ALA A 97 -11.88 14.16 20.70
CA ALA A 97 -13.12 14.25 19.96
C ALA A 97 -12.87 14.05 18.45
N TYR A 98 -13.87 13.54 17.74
CA TYR A 98 -13.79 13.42 16.29
C TYR A 98 -13.64 14.80 15.64
N ALA A 99 -12.64 14.94 14.78
CA ALA A 99 -12.45 16.13 13.96
C ALA A 99 -12.37 15.69 12.49
N ALA A 100 -13.33 16.14 11.69
CA ALA A 100 -13.36 15.81 10.27
C ALA A 100 -12.25 16.55 9.52
N GLU A 101 -11.44 15.79 8.77
CA GLU A 101 -10.45 16.34 7.85
C GLU A 101 -11.09 16.44 6.46
N THR A 102 -11.62 17.60 6.12
CA THR A 102 -12.34 17.81 4.86
C THR A 102 -11.41 18.13 3.70
N GLY A 103 -11.83 17.76 2.50
CA GLY A 103 -11.06 17.98 1.27
C GLY A 103 -11.91 17.82 0.03
N LYS A 104 -11.24 17.67 -1.12
CA LYS A 104 -11.93 17.43 -2.38
C LYS A 104 -12.60 16.05 -2.33
N LYS A 105 -13.90 16.01 -2.65
CA LYS A 105 -14.67 14.78 -2.76
C LYS A 105 -13.94 13.74 -3.61
N GLN A 106 -13.82 12.54 -3.09
CA GLN A 106 -13.27 11.39 -3.78
C GLN A 106 -14.36 10.34 -3.98
N SER A 107 -14.29 9.60 -5.05
CA SER A 107 -15.28 8.56 -5.37
C SER A 107 -14.68 7.50 -6.28
N GLY A 108 -15.32 6.34 -6.31
CA GLY A 108 -14.91 5.22 -7.15
C GLY A 108 -13.67 4.50 -6.64
N SER A 109 -12.83 4.09 -7.57
CA SER A 109 -11.63 3.29 -7.30
C SER A 109 -10.39 4.18 -7.34
N VAL A 110 -9.51 4.02 -6.37
CA VAL A 110 -8.24 4.75 -6.23
C VAL A 110 -7.05 3.77 -6.26
N SER A 111 -5.92 4.23 -6.80
CA SER A 111 -4.69 3.45 -6.76
C SER A 111 -4.02 3.61 -5.40
N VAL A 112 -3.57 2.49 -4.84
CA VAL A 112 -2.86 2.44 -3.56
C VAL A 112 -1.54 1.72 -3.75
N THR A 113 -0.56 1.98 -2.87
CA THR A 113 0.78 1.40 -2.95
C THR A 113 1.19 0.79 -1.61
N LEU A 114 2.01 -0.24 -1.64
CA LEU A 114 2.62 -0.75 -0.41
C LEU A 114 3.64 0.26 0.13
N PRO A 115 3.72 0.44 1.47
CA PRO A 115 4.76 1.26 2.08
C PRO A 115 6.15 0.65 1.88
N SER A 116 7.13 1.50 1.59
CA SER A 116 8.54 1.10 1.48
C SER A 116 9.30 1.16 2.80
N TYR A 117 8.66 1.65 3.86
CA TYR A 117 9.19 1.77 5.20
C TYR A 117 8.69 0.65 6.12
N LYS A 118 9.34 0.51 7.27
CA LYS A 118 8.94 -0.46 8.30
C LYS A 118 7.71 0.03 9.04
N ILE A 119 6.91 -0.93 9.49
CA ILE A 119 5.73 -0.66 10.33
C ILE A 119 5.82 -1.56 11.56
N SER A 120 5.58 -0.99 12.72
CA SER A 120 5.39 -1.76 13.95
C SER A 120 4.02 -1.47 14.55
N VAL A 121 3.45 -2.47 15.19
CA VAL A 121 2.18 -2.36 15.93
C VAL A 121 2.40 -2.91 17.32
N ASN A 122 2.19 -2.08 18.34
CA ASN A 122 2.44 -2.41 19.73
C ASN A 122 3.84 -3.02 19.96
N GLY A 123 4.85 -2.48 19.25
CA GLY A 123 6.23 -2.94 19.32
C GLY A 123 6.58 -4.15 18.45
N ALA A 124 5.60 -4.83 17.86
CA ALA A 124 5.83 -5.95 16.93
C ALA A 124 5.97 -5.45 15.48
N GLN A 125 7.06 -5.81 14.81
CA GLN A 125 7.25 -5.45 13.40
C GLN A 125 6.32 -6.27 12.49
N ILE A 126 5.63 -5.59 11.58
CA ILE A 126 4.72 -6.23 10.61
C ILE A 126 5.49 -6.59 9.34
N ASN A 127 5.40 -7.86 8.92
CA ASN A 127 5.84 -8.30 7.60
C ASN A 127 4.71 -8.10 6.58
N ASN A 128 4.57 -6.88 6.10
CA ASN A 128 3.44 -6.47 5.26
C ASN A 128 3.32 -7.25 3.94
N LYS A 129 4.39 -7.93 3.49
CA LYS A 129 4.37 -8.75 2.27
C LYS A 129 3.65 -10.09 2.46
N GLU A 130 3.56 -10.56 3.70
CA GLU A 130 2.90 -11.82 4.06
C GLU A 130 1.47 -11.60 4.58
N GLU A 131 1.07 -10.33 4.75
CA GLU A 131 -0.26 -10.00 5.25
C GLU A 131 -1.33 -10.30 4.19
N LYS A 132 -2.36 -11.02 4.58
CA LYS A 132 -3.54 -11.25 3.73
C LYS A 132 -4.25 -9.94 3.37
N TYR A 133 -4.23 -8.98 4.28
CA TYR A 133 -4.79 -7.64 4.14
C TYR A 133 -3.68 -6.61 4.38
N PRO A 134 -2.82 -6.37 3.39
CA PRO A 134 -1.63 -5.56 3.58
C PRO A 134 -1.98 -4.11 3.88
N ILE A 135 -1.22 -3.50 4.75
CA ILE A 135 -1.22 -2.07 4.99
C ILE A 135 -0.75 -1.38 3.71
N PHE A 136 -1.40 -0.29 3.31
CA PHE A 136 -1.04 0.44 2.10
C PHE A 136 -1.05 1.97 2.30
N ASN A 137 -0.49 2.68 1.34
CA ASN A 137 -0.49 4.14 1.29
C ASN A 137 -1.46 4.65 0.23
N TYR A 138 -2.15 5.74 0.59
CA TYR A 138 -2.94 6.54 -0.32
C TYR A 138 -2.79 8.03 0.02
N ASN A 139 -2.47 8.86 -0.97
CA ASN A 139 -2.24 10.30 -0.80
C ASN A 139 -1.26 10.65 0.34
N GLY A 140 -0.18 9.86 0.50
CA GLY A 140 0.83 10.07 1.52
C GLY A 140 0.43 9.66 2.95
N ILE A 141 -0.74 9.05 3.12
CA ILE A 141 -1.22 8.52 4.41
C ILE A 141 -1.22 7.01 4.37
N THR A 142 -0.82 6.40 5.49
CA THR A 142 -0.87 4.96 5.70
C THR A 142 -2.29 4.54 6.11
N TYR A 143 -2.78 3.48 5.52
CA TYR A 143 -4.10 2.90 5.76
C TYR A 143 -3.99 1.52 6.37
N PHE A 144 -4.67 1.32 7.49
CA PHE A 144 -4.72 0.05 8.20
C PHE A 144 -6.05 -0.67 7.97
N PRO A 145 -6.01 -2.00 7.76
CA PRO A 145 -7.22 -2.80 7.63
C PRO A 145 -7.95 -2.91 8.98
N LEU A 146 -9.27 -2.78 8.97
CA LEU A 146 -10.10 -3.10 10.12
C LEU A 146 -10.28 -4.62 10.18
N THR A 147 -9.30 -5.30 10.68
CA THR A 147 -9.35 -6.74 10.96
C THR A 147 -9.34 -6.97 12.47
N TRP A 148 -9.72 -8.19 12.89
CA TRP A 148 -9.68 -8.55 14.31
C TRP A 148 -8.31 -8.29 14.95
N ALA A 149 -7.24 -8.60 14.24
CA ALA A 149 -5.86 -8.41 14.71
C ALA A 149 -5.50 -6.96 15.04
N TYR A 150 -6.19 -5.98 14.44
CA TYR A 150 -5.92 -4.56 14.65
C TYR A 150 -7.07 -3.81 15.33
N ALA A 151 -8.17 -4.48 15.63
CA ALA A 151 -9.39 -3.83 16.16
C ALA A 151 -9.69 -4.14 17.62
N VAL A 152 -9.10 -5.15 18.22
CA VAL A 152 -9.57 -5.75 19.49
C VAL A 152 -8.52 -5.87 20.58
N ASP A 153 -7.24 -5.60 20.29
CA ASP A 153 -6.16 -5.62 21.30
C ASP A 153 -5.80 -4.22 21.79
#